data_773ea805ba4bf3ccb0ce64f2890d3087
#
_entry.id   773ea805ba4bf3ccb0ce64f2890d3087
#
_cell.length_a   1.000
_cell.length_b   1.000
_cell.length_c   1.000
_cell.angle_alpha   90.00
_cell.angle_beta   90.00
_cell.angle_gamma   90.00
#
_symmetry.space_group_name_H-M   'P 1'
#
loop_
_entity.id
_entity.type
_entity.pdbx_description
1 polymer ?
#
loop_
_entity_poly.entity_id
_entity_poly.type
_entity_poly.pdbx_seq_one_letter_code
_entity_poly.pdbx_strand_id
1 'polypeptide(L)'
;MKLKEFKSLIYREGIGKVTSPPYDILKGEDGLNLLDNPYNIANLMSGSTFEDPFTKIQEWLEKGVISLQENSFILLKQIFDDGINKSERYGIIGILDLREEENKLRIHENVIPSFVEERKTLISAMKAQIEPVFVVTDSRKLHDILEGISSRMGCDRSYEQPDGVWNRICVIEDNDDISRIKDELRNRMGIIADGHHRTRALTELSREIGASEECFNYLLAYVTSIWEPSTEIGPVHRIIRKWPGFMEDLNTLFEVHDHTTDSHICMISEGKLYSLNHRESGKHSADSFIVEELLDMARKKGYNPMVSFWPSREEAMKEMEGDTESALILLPAFEKEQFMGIVEKGITLPPKSTYFYPKIPSGITFYPMWPEVCHCSSGGRAADS
;
A
#
# COMPACT_ATOMS: atom_id res chain seq x y z
N MET A 1 -15.26 -11.09 -0.63
CA MET A 1 -14.51 -10.86 -1.90
C MET A 1 -14.15 -12.20 -2.54
N LYS A 2 -14.01 -12.22 -3.87
CA LYS A 2 -13.66 -13.41 -4.66
C LYS A 2 -12.26 -13.25 -5.22
N LEU A 3 -11.26 -13.60 -4.44
CA LEU A 3 -9.88 -13.62 -4.89
C LEU A 3 -9.67 -14.83 -5.81
N LYS A 4 -9.00 -14.61 -6.95
CA LYS A 4 -8.72 -15.65 -7.95
C LYS A 4 -7.21 -15.89 -8.04
N GLU A 5 -6.82 -17.16 -8.25
CA GLU A 5 -5.48 -17.52 -8.71
C GLU A 5 -5.24 -16.96 -10.11
N PHE A 6 -3.99 -16.77 -10.49
CA PHE A 6 -3.65 -16.13 -11.74
C PHE A 6 -2.35 -16.67 -12.35
N LYS A 7 -2.22 -16.50 -13.64
CA LYS A 7 -0.93 -16.65 -14.33
C LYS A 7 -0.08 -15.45 -14.00
N SER A 8 1.09 -15.69 -13.47
CA SER A 8 2.00 -14.64 -13.03
C SER A 8 3.36 -14.73 -13.72
N LEU A 9 4.07 -13.59 -13.76
CA LEU A 9 5.48 -13.58 -14.06
C LEU A 9 6.26 -13.44 -12.75
N ILE A 10 7.28 -14.26 -12.59
CA ILE A 10 8.12 -14.29 -11.40
C ILE A 10 9.59 -14.30 -11.79
N TYR A 11 10.44 -13.66 -11.03
CA TYR A 11 11.88 -13.78 -11.21
C TYR A 11 12.34 -15.21 -10.92
N ARG A 12 13.25 -15.72 -11.73
CA ARG A 12 13.82 -17.08 -11.52
C ARG A 12 14.79 -17.09 -10.37
N GLU A 13 15.65 -16.08 -10.26
CA GLU A 13 16.73 -16.00 -9.27
C GLU A 13 16.89 -14.56 -8.75
N GLY A 14 17.64 -14.43 -7.66
CA GLY A 14 18.12 -13.14 -7.18
C GLY A 14 17.04 -12.17 -6.71
N ILE A 15 15.90 -12.68 -6.22
CA ILE A 15 14.70 -11.88 -5.89
C ILE A 15 15.01 -10.63 -5.06
N GLY A 16 15.93 -10.69 -4.11
CA GLY A 16 16.32 -9.54 -3.27
C GLY A 16 17.13 -8.46 -3.98
N LYS A 17 17.65 -8.72 -5.20
CA LYS A 17 18.39 -7.74 -6.01
C LYS A 17 17.55 -7.09 -7.09
N VAL A 18 16.38 -7.66 -7.38
CA VAL A 18 15.52 -7.25 -8.50
C VAL A 18 14.18 -6.66 -8.04
N THR A 19 13.81 -6.87 -6.79
CA THR A 19 12.68 -6.19 -6.14
C THR A 19 13.10 -4.82 -5.61
N SER A 20 12.12 -3.96 -5.36
CA SER A 20 12.34 -2.65 -4.75
C SER A 20 11.25 -2.35 -3.71
N PRO A 21 11.48 -1.42 -2.78
CA PRO A 21 10.37 -0.81 -2.05
C PRO A 21 9.32 -0.24 -3.01
N PRO A 22 8.07 -0.01 -2.54
CA PRO A 22 7.06 0.67 -3.35
C PRO A 22 7.55 2.03 -3.85
N TYR A 23 7.09 2.42 -5.03
CA TYR A 23 7.53 3.65 -5.72
C TYR A 23 7.42 4.93 -4.87
N ASP A 24 6.43 5.02 -4.01
CA ASP A 24 6.19 6.19 -3.15
C ASP A 24 7.23 6.34 -2.02
N ILE A 25 8.00 5.30 -1.73
CA ILE A 25 9.09 5.30 -0.76
C ILE A 25 10.45 5.57 -1.43
N LEU A 26 10.57 5.24 -2.73
CA LEU A 26 11.82 5.42 -3.48
C LEU A 26 12.16 6.90 -3.63
N LYS A 27 13.00 7.43 -2.74
CA LYS A 27 13.47 8.83 -2.79
C LYS A 27 15.00 8.88 -2.68
N GLY A 28 15.60 9.85 -3.39
CA GLY A 28 17.02 10.17 -3.25
C GLY A 28 17.98 9.11 -3.80
N GLU A 29 19.17 9.01 -3.17
CA GLU A 29 20.28 8.17 -3.62
C GLU A 29 19.95 6.67 -3.59
N ASP A 30 19.15 6.21 -2.64
CA ASP A 30 18.77 4.80 -2.53
C ASP A 30 17.99 4.32 -3.75
N GLY A 31 17.11 5.16 -4.29
CA GLY A 31 16.40 4.87 -5.53
C GLY A 31 17.32 4.79 -6.76
N LEU A 32 18.37 5.61 -6.82
CA LEU A 32 19.32 5.60 -7.91
C LEU A 32 20.17 4.33 -7.92
N ASN A 33 20.61 3.84 -6.76
CA ASN A 33 21.40 2.61 -6.64
C ASN A 33 20.64 1.36 -7.15
N LEU A 34 19.32 1.35 -7.08
CA LEU A 34 18.52 0.25 -7.62
C LEU A 34 18.53 0.17 -9.15
N LEU A 35 18.73 1.31 -9.83
CA LEU A 35 18.79 1.38 -11.29
C LEU A 35 20.07 0.78 -11.88
N ASP A 36 21.15 0.63 -11.08
CA ASP A 36 22.41 0.02 -11.52
C ASP A 36 22.25 -1.46 -11.91
N ASN A 37 21.25 -2.15 -11.33
CA ASN A 37 20.89 -3.48 -11.78
C ASN A 37 19.83 -3.39 -12.89
N PRO A 38 20.15 -3.72 -14.16
CA PRO A 38 19.22 -3.55 -15.30
C PRO A 38 17.94 -4.42 -15.19
N TYR A 39 17.96 -5.40 -14.29
CA TYR A 39 16.83 -6.28 -14.03
C TYR A 39 16.03 -5.90 -12.78
N ASN A 40 16.42 -4.84 -12.08
CA ASN A 40 15.64 -4.36 -10.94
C ASN A 40 14.34 -3.72 -11.44
N ILE A 41 13.24 -4.02 -10.72
CA ILE A 41 11.89 -3.54 -11.05
C ILE A 41 11.79 -2.01 -11.11
N ALA A 42 12.65 -1.29 -10.39
CA ALA A 42 12.74 0.16 -10.42
C ALA A 42 12.97 0.71 -11.84
N ASN A 43 13.67 -0.04 -12.70
CA ASN A 43 13.87 0.33 -14.10
C ASN A 43 12.59 0.36 -14.95
N LEU A 44 11.52 -0.31 -14.52
CA LEU A 44 10.22 -0.24 -15.18
C LEU A 44 9.38 0.95 -14.69
N MET A 45 9.69 1.48 -13.49
CA MET A 45 8.93 2.53 -12.83
C MET A 45 9.51 3.94 -13.05
N SER A 46 10.81 4.05 -13.32
CA SER A 46 11.53 5.32 -13.26
C SER A 46 11.26 6.27 -14.43
N GLY A 47 10.66 5.81 -15.52
CA GLY A 47 10.47 6.62 -16.75
C GLY A 47 11.77 7.17 -17.37
N SER A 48 12.93 6.88 -16.76
CA SER A 48 14.23 7.43 -17.12
C SER A 48 14.95 6.68 -18.24
N THR A 49 14.42 5.53 -18.63
CA THR A 49 14.98 4.73 -19.74
C THR A 49 14.20 5.03 -21.03
N PHE A 50 14.93 5.19 -22.15
CA PHE A 50 14.36 5.39 -23.49
C PHE A 50 13.61 4.15 -24.01
N GLU A 51 13.59 3.05 -23.26
CA GLU A 51 12.93 1.81 -23.65
C GLU A 51 11.52 1.74 -23.10
N ASP A 52 10.59 1.30 -23.92
CA ASP A 52 9.22 1.01 -23.52
C ASP A 52 9.19 -0.09 -22.45
N PRO A 53 8.56 0.12 -21.29
CA PRO A 53 8.56 -0.84 -20.20
C PRO A 53 7.94 -2.20 -20.58
N PHE A 54 6.99 -2.23 -21.49
CA PHE A 54 6.44 -3.48 -22.01
C PHE A 54 7.49 -4.29 -22.78
N THR A 55 8.20 -3.65 -23.71
CA THR A 55 9.30 -4.26 -24.46
C THR A 55 10.37 -4.83 -23.50
N LYS A 56 10.69 -4.11 -22.45
CA LYS A 56 11.65 -4.55 -21.44
C LYS A 56 11.19 -5.81 -20.69
N ILE A 57 9.91 -5.90 -20.34
CA ILE A 57 9.34 -7.11 -19.71
C ILE A 57 9.43 -8.30 -20.68
N GLN A 58 9.13 -8.10 -21.97
CA GLN A 58 9.26 -9.15 -23.00
C GLN A 58 10.71 -9.65 -23.12
N GLU A 59 11.67 -8.73 -23.16
CA GLU A 59 13.09 -9.11 -23.17
C GLU A 59 13.51 -9.89 -21.91
N TRP A 60 13.03 -9.50 -20.72
CA TRP A 60 13.32 -10.24 -19.50
C TRP A 60 12.75 -11.67 -19.54
N LEU A 61 11.60 -11.84 -20.16
CA LEU A 61 10.97 -13.15 -20.38
C LEU A 61 11.80 -13.99 -21.38
N GLU A 62 12.18 -13.42 -22.52
CA GLU A 62 13.01 -14.06 -23.54
C GLU A 62 14.39 -14.46 -23.02
N LYS A 63 15.02 -13.59 -22.22
CA LYS A 63 16.32 -13.85 -21.58
C LYS A 63 16.23 -14.81 -20.39
N GLY A 64 15.02 -15.21 -20.00
CA GLY A 64 14.79 -16.12 -18.87
C GLY A 64 15.09 -15.49 -17.50
N VAL A 65 15.10 -14.18 -17.39
CA VAL A 65 15.23 -13.44 -16.12
C VAL A 65 13.96 -13.63 -15.28
N ILE A 66 12.82 -13.51 -15.94
CA ILE A 66 11.51 -13.84 -15.40
C ILE A 66 10.93 -15.06 -16.13
N SER A 67 9.99 -15.73 -15.52
CA SER A 67 9.29 -16.87 -16.13
C SER A 67 7.80 -16.84 -15.83
N LEU A 68 7.01 -17.38 -16.74
CA LEU A 68 5.59 -17.60 -16.55
C LEU A 68 5.38 -18.69 -15.48
N GLN A 69 4.56 -18.40 -14.51
CA GLN A 69 4.01 -19.29 -13.51
C GLN A 69 2.54 -19.53 -13.85
N GLU A 70 2.13 -20.78 -13.89
CA GLU A 70 0.74 -21.16 -14.15
C GLU A 70 -0.19 -20.70 -13.00
N ASN A 71 -1.49 -20.84 -13.18
CA ASN A 71 -2.50 -20.39 -12.24
C ASN A 71 -2.20 -20.82 -10.81
N SER A 72 -1.89 -19.86 -9.98
CA SER A 72 -1.49 -20.07 -8.59
C SER A 72 -1.83 -18.85 -7.73
N PHE A 73 -1.81 -19.04 -6.44
CA PHE A 73 -1.65 -17.93 -5.50
C PHE A 73 -0.17 -17.78 -5.12
N ILE A 74 0.22 -16.55 -4.78
CA ILE A 74 1.55 -16.28 -4.22
C ILE A 74 1.38 -15.94 -2.74
N LEU A 75 1.88 -16.79 -1.85
CA LEU A 75 1.93 -16.50 -0.42
C LEU A 75 3.18 -15.68 -0.13
N LEU A 76 3.00 -14.57 0.54
CA LEU A 76 4.07 -13.73 1.06
C LEU A 76 4.04 -13.76 2.59
N LYS A 77 5.10 -14.28 3.20
CA LYS A 77 5.39 -14.13 4.63
C LYS A 77 6.40 -13.03 4.81
N GLN A 78 6.10 -12.06 5.66
CA GLN A 78 7.03 -10.99 6.08
C GLN A 78 7.39 -11.18 7.54
N ILE A 79 8.68 -11.05 7.86
CA ILE A 79 9.20 -11.10 9.23
C ILE A 79 9.93 -9.78 9.45
N PHE A 80 9.57 -9.05 10.48
CA PHE A 80 10.09 -7.72 10.75
C PHE A 80 10.14 -7.46 12.26
N ASP A 81 10.92 -6.45 12.65
CA ASP A 81 10.96 -5.96 14.01
C ASP A 81 9.92 -4.81 14.14
N ASP A 82 8.99 -4.94 15.07
CA ASP A 82 8.00 -3.91 15.38
C ASP A 82 8.47 -2.93 16.46
N GLY A 83 9.75 -3.03 16.85
CA GLY A 83 10.39 -2.23 17.92
C GLY A 83 10.24 -2.84 19.30
N ILE A 84 9.49 -3.94 19.45
CA ILE A 84 9.30 -4.67 20.71
C ILE A 84 9.69 -6.14 20.51
N ASN A 85 9.24 -6.75 19.42
CA ASN A 85 9.45 -8.16 19.11
C ASN A 85 9.63 -8.38 17.59
N LYS A 86 10.04 -9.60 17.23
CA LYS A 86 9.94 -10.06 15.85
C LYS A 86 8.50 -10.46 15.56
N SER A 87 7.89 -9.76 14.63
CA SER A 87 6.53 -10.01 14.16
C SER A 87 6.51 -10.72 12.82
N GLU A 88 5.52 -11.56 12.59
CA GLU A 88 5.31 -12.30 11.34
C GLU A 88 3.95 -11.95 10.75
N ARG A 89 3.92 -11.59 9.46
CA ARG A 89 2.68 -11.35 8.73
C ARG A 89 2.57 -12.27 7.52
N TYR A 90 1.43 -12.91 7.38
CA TYR A 90 1.10 -13.75 6.24
C TYR A 90 0.04 -13.06 5.37
N GLY A 91 0.26 -13.10 4.07
CA GLY A 91 -0.73 -12.62 3.12
C GLY A 91 -0.67 -13.38 1.82
N ILE A 92 -1.74 -13.28 1.05
CA ILE A 92 -1.94 -13.99 -0.20
C ILE A 92 -2.06 -13.00 -1.36
N ILE A 93 -1.30 -13.20 -2.43
CA ILE A 93 -1.41 -12.40 -3.64
C ILE A 93 -2.23 -13.18 -4.66
N GLY A 94 -3.23 -12.51 -5.22
CA GLY A 94 -4.12 -12.99 -6.25
C GLY A 94 -4.70 -11.82 -7.03
N ILE A 95 -5.71 -12.09 -7.87
CA ILE A 95 -6.40 -11.06 -8.65
C ILE A 95 -7.87 -10.94 -8.25
N LEU A 96 -8.41 -9.72 -8.33
CA LEU A 96 -9.80 -9.39 -8.08
C LEU A 96 -10.43 -8.84 -9.35
N ASP A 97 -11.52 -9.43 -9.81
CA ASP A 97 -12.29 -8.90 -10.94
C ASP A 97 -13.07 -7.66 -10.49
N LEU A 98 -12.70 -6.49 -11.02
CA LEU A 98 -13.28 -5.20 -10.66
C LEU A 98 -14.74 -5.02 -11.10
N ARG A 99 -15.24 -5.90 -11.97
CA ARG A 99 -16.64 -5.90 -12.44
C ARG A 99 -17.59 -6.59 -11.44
N GLU A 100 -17.04 -7.45 -10.57
CA GLU A 100 -17.84 -8.18 -9.58
C GLU A 100 -18.13 -7.30 -8.36
N GLU A 101 -19.40 -7.16 -7.98
CA GLU A 101 -19.82 -6.35 -6.83
C GLU A 101 -19.23 -6.86 -5.51
N GLU A 102 -19.01 -8.18 -5.39
CA GLU A 102 -18.38 -8.80 -4.22
C GLU A 102 -16.92 -8.39 -4.03
N ASN A 103 -16.29 -7.87 -5.08
CA ASN A 103 -14.92 -7.37 -5.06
C ASN A 103 -14.83 -5.85 -4.86
N LYS A 104 -15.94 -5.20 -4.52
CA LYS A 104 -15.96 -3.78 -4.22
C LYS A 104 -15.18 -3.48 -2.94
N LEU A 105 -13.97 -3.00 -3.13
CA LEU A 105 -13.08 -2.63 -2.04
C LEU A 105 -13.55 -1.34 -1.35
N ARG A 106 -13.46 -1.32 -0.02
CA ARG A 106 -13.71 -0.12 0.76
C ARG A 106 -12.50 0.81 0.67
N ILE A 107 -12.78 2.05 0.30
CA ILE A 107 -11.81 3.13 0.23
C ILE A 107 -11.98 3.95 1.50
N HIS A 108 -10.91 4.19 2.24
CA HIS A 108 -10.96 4.97 3.48
C HIS A 108 -10.18 6.28 3.41
N GLU A 109 -9.52 6.58 2.28
CA GLU A 109 -8.67 7.75 2.10
C GLU A 109 -8.88 8.37 0.71
N ASN A 110 -8.84 9.71 0.62
CA ASN A 110 -8.94 10.44 -0.63
C ASN A 110 -7.69 10.28 -1.49
N VAL A 111 -7.88 10.30 -2.81
CA VAL A 111 -6.80 10.22 -3.80
C VAL A 111 -6.53 11.57 -4.46
N ILE A 112 -5.28 11.78 -4.87
CA ILE A 112 -4.83 12.97 -5.59
C ILE A 112 -4.90 12.67 -7.10
N PRO A 113 -5.69 13.44 -7.90
CA PRO A 113 -5.94 13.13 -9.31
C PRO A 113 -4.67 13.02 -10.17
N SER A 114 -3.66 13.86 -9.96
CA SER A 114 -2.40 13.80 -10.72
C SER A 114 -1.66 12.47 -10.53
N PHE A 115 -1.69 11.90 -9.34
CA PHE A 115 -1.08 10.59 -9.08
C PHE A 115 -1.89 9.44 -9.70
N VAL A 116 -3.21 9.59 -9.82
CA VAL A 116 -4.05 8.62 -10.54
C VAL A 116 -3.67 8.58 -12.02
N GLU A 117 -3.56 9.74 -12.68
CA GLU A 117 -3.18 9.83 -14.11
C GLU A 117 -1.76 9.30 -14.35
N GLU A 118 -0.81 9.58 -13.47
CA GLU A 118 0.53 9.02 -13.56
C GLU A 118 0.50 7.48 -13.51
N ARG A 119 -0.30 6.90 -12.60
CA ARG A 119 -0.45 5.44 -12.50
C ARG A 119 -1.17 4.85 -13.70
N LYS A 120 -2.19 5.50 -14.24
CA LYS A 120 -2.86 5.08 -15.49
C LYS A 120 -1.86 4.99 -16.63
N THR A 121 -1.06 6.04 -16.82
CA THR A 121 -0.03 6.10 -17.86
C THR A 121 0.97 4.94 -17.71
N LEU A 122 1.48 4.73 -16.50
CA LEU A 122 2.47 3.68 -16.24
C LEU A 122 1.90 2.26 -16.48
N ILE A 123 0.71 1.98 -15.94
CA ILE A 123 0.05 0.67 -16.12
C ILE A 123 -0.25 0.40 -17.60
N SER A 124 -0.74 1.40 -18.33
CA SER A 124 -1.04 1.28 -19.75
C SER A 124 0.20 1.04 -20.61
N ALA A 125 1.31 1.74 -20.32
CA ALA A 125 2.56 1.56 -21.02
C ALA A 125 3.20 0.18 -20.72
N MET A 126 3.16 -0.25 -19.47
CA MET A 126 3.77 -1.50 -19.01
C MET A 126 2.95 -2.73 -19.41
N LYS A 127 1.62 -2.58 -19.56
CA LYS A 127 0.65 -3.69 -19.70
C LYS A 127 0.85 -4.79 -18.66
N ALA A 128 1.24 -4.39 -17.46
CA ALA A 128 1.43 -5.29 -16.33
C ALA A 128 1.22 -4.54 -15.00
N GLN A 129 0.80 -5.25 -13.97
CA GLN A 129 0.81 -4.78 -12.60
C GLN A 129 1.96 -5.45 -11.86
N ILE A 130 2.86 -4.66 -11.32
CA ILE A 130 4.10 -5.10 -10.66
C ILE A 130 4.10 -4.81 -9.16
N GLU A 131 3.08 -4.11 -8.69
CA GLU A 131 2.87 -3.71 -7.30
C GLU A 131 1.48 -4.15 -6.85
N PRO A 132 1.33 -5.17 -6.00
CA PRO A 132 0.03 -5.54 -5.47
C PRO A 132 -0.59 -4.40 -4.66
N VAL A 133 -1.88 -4.17 -4.80
CA VAL A 133 -2.64 -3.34 -3.87
C VAL A 133 -2.73 -4.06 -2.54
N PHE A 134 -2.39 -3.38 -1.46
CA PHE A 134 -2.48 -3.95 -0.13
C PHE A 134 -3.92 -3.85 0.37
N VAL A 135 -4.54 -4.99 0.60
CA VAL A 135 -5.92 -5.14 1.07
C VAL A 135 -5.91 -5.84 2.42
N VAL A 136 -6.61 -5.28 3.40
CA VAL A 136 -6.93 -5.98 4.65
C VAL A 136 -8.37 -6.47 4.62
N THR A 137 -8.61 -7.61 5.28
CA THR A 137 -9.93 -8.22 5.40
C THR A 137 -10.30 -8.47 6.85
N ASP A 138 -11.59 -8.57 7.14
CA ASP A 138 -12.15 -8.85 8.46
C ASP A 138 -12.08 -10.34 8.86
N SER A 139 -11.42 -11.19 8.08
CA SER A 139 -11.26 -12.61 8.42
C SER A 139 -10.30 -12.81 9.60
N ARG A 140 -10.78 -13.46 10.65
CA ARG A 140 -9.94 -13.89 11.79
C ARG A 140 -9.23 -15.22 11.57
N LYS A 141 -9.60 -15.98 10.53
CA LYS A 141 -9.06 -17.32 10.25
C LYS A 141 -8.00 -17.33 9.14
N LEU A 142 -7.89 -16.25 8.38
CA LEU A 142 -6.99 -16.19 7.22
C LEU A 142 -5.53 -16.40 7.65
N HIS A 143 -5.13 -15.81 8.77
CA HIS A 143 -3.79 -16.00 9.33
C HIS A 143 -3.47 -17.48 9.54
N ASP A 144 -4.29 -18.19 10.32
CA ASP A 144 -4.05 -19.61 10.66
C ASP A 144 -4.02 -20.51 9.41
N ILE A 145 -4.85 -20.18 8.41
CA ILE A 145 -4.86 -20.90 7.13
C ILE A 145 -3.53 -20.72 6.40
N LEU A 146 -3.06 -19.48 6.26
CA LEU A 146 -1.83 -19.17 5.52
C LEU A 146 -0.59 -19.65 6.27
N GLU A 147 -0.54 -19.51 7.59
CA GLU A 147 0.52 -20.07 8.43
C GLU A 147 0.59 -21.59 8.28
N GLY A 148 -0.55 -22.28 8.37
CA GLY A 148 -0.63 -23.72 8.19
C GLY A 148 -0.16 -24.18 6.80
N ILE A 149 -0.46 -23.45 5.74
CA ILE A 149 0.05 -23.71 4.39
C ILE A 149 1.56 -23.46 4.34
N SER A 150 2.02 -22.30 4.82
CA SER A 150 3.44 -21.94 4.82
C SER A 150 4.32 -22.93 5.56
N SER A 151 3.82 -23.51 6.66
CA SER A 151 4.56 -24.47 7.48
C SER A 151 4.77 -25.82 6.80
N ARG A 152 3.89 -26.18 5.86
CA ARG A 152 3.98 -27.45 5.09
C ARG A 152 4.79 -27.30 3.80
N MET A 153 4.93 -26.07 3.30
CA MET A 153 5.58 -25.79 2.02
C MET A 153 7.08 -25.51 2.18
N GLY A 154 7.89 -26.10 1.31
CA GLY A 154 9.25 -25.65 1.06
C GLY A 154 9.20 -24.35 0.26
N CYS A 155 9.47 -23.20 0.90
CA CYS A 155 9.52 -21.92 0.20
C CYS A 155 10.98 -21.56 -0.07
N ASP A 156 11.42 -21.68 -1.31
CA ASP A 156 12.83 -21.56 -1.68
C ASP A 156 13.27 -20.11 -1.94
N ARG A 157 12.31 -19.17 -1.99
CA ARG A 157 12.57 -17.75 -2.28
C ARG A 157 12.43 -16.92 -1.03
N SER A 158 13.55 -16.42 -0.56
CA SER A 158 13.57 -15.49 0.58
C SER A 158 14.66 -14.43 0.40
N TYR A 159 14.43 -13.25 0.94
CA TYR A 159 15.40 -12.17 0.95
C TYR A 159 15.06 -11.15 2.03
N GLU A 160 16.06 -10.38 2.42
CA GLU A 160 15.94 -9.26 3.34
C GLU A 160 15.93 -7.95 2.56
N GLN A 161 14.99 -7.06 2.88
CA GLN A 161 14.96 -5.70 2.36
C GLN A 161 15.96 -4.81 3.12
N PRO A 162 16.34 -3.64 2.55
CA PRO A 162 17.26 -2.70 3.22
C PRO A 162 16.76 -2.21 4.60
N ASP A 163 15.44 -2.20 4.83
CA ASP A 163 14.82 -1.84 6.10
C ASP A 163 14.75 -2.99 7.12
N GLY A 164 15.39 -4.14 6.82
CA GLY A 164 15.45 -5.30 7.71
C GLY A 164 14.24 -6.24 7.62
N VAL A 165 13.27 -5.97 6.74
CA VAL A 165 12.12 -6.86 6.54
C VAL A 165 12.53 -8.08 5.73
N TRP A 166 12.39 -9.27 6.33
CA TRP A 166 12.54 -10.55 5.65
C TRP A 166 11.27 -10.94 4.93
N ASN A 167 11.39 -11.23 3.64
CA ASN A 167 10.30 -11.71 2.80
C ASN A 167 10.54 -13.16 2.40
N ARG A 168 9.53 -14.00 2.58
CA ARG A 168 9.51 -15.38 2.12
C ARG A 168 8.33 -15.59 1.20
N ILE A 169 8.57 -16.12 0.01
CA ILE A 169 7.62 -16.23 -1.08
C ILE A 169 7.41 -17.68 -1.44
N CYS A 170 6.17 -18.12 -1.47
CA CYS A 170 5.78 -19.48 -1.85
C CYS A 170 4.70 -19.43 -2.92
N VAL A 171 4.75 -20.34 -3.88
CA VAL A 171 3.74 -20.52 -4.93
C VAL A 171 2.77 -21.60 -4.49
N ILE A 172 1.48 -21.28 -4.38
CA ILE A 172 0.42 -22.22 -3.97
C ILE A 172 -0.30 -22.70 -5.23
N GLU A 173 -0.11 -23.98 -5.59
CA GLU A 173 -0.73 -24.65 -6.74
C GLU A 173 -1.71 -25.75 -6.29
N ASP A 174 -1.68 -26.14 -5.02
CA ASP A 174 -2.55 -27.16 -4.48
C ASP A 174 -4.01 -26.71 -4.48
N ASN A 175 -4.89 -27.48 -5.11
CA ASN A 175 -6.29 -27.14 -5.32
C ASN A 175 -7.08 -27.08 -4.00
N ASP A 176 -6.73 -27.89 -3.00
CA ASP A 176 -7.41 -27.90 -1.70
C ASP A 176 -7.05 -26.64 -0.91
N ASP A 177 -5.77 -26.25 -0.92
CA ASP A 177 -5.32 -25.01 -0.29
C ASP A 177 -5.90 -23.78 -1.01
N ILE A 178 -5.95 -23.77 -2.34
CA ILE A 178 -6.60 -22.71 -3.14
C ILE A 178 -8.09 -22.61 -2.78
N SER A 179 -8.80 -23.73 -2.73
CA SER A 179 -10.23 -23.76 -2.39
C SER A 179 -10.47 -23.25 -0.96
N ARG A 180 -9.64 -23.67 -0.01
CA ARG A 180 -9.72 -23.26 1.38
C ARG A 180 -9.54 -21.75 1.56
N ILE A 181 -8.58 -21.15 0.84
CA ILE A 181 -8.36 -19.69 0.83
C ILE A 181 -9.57 -18.98 0.23
N LYS A 182 -10.05 -19.43 -0.93
CA LYS A 182 -11.22 -18.83 -1.60
C LYS A 182 -12.48 -18.90 -0.73
N ASP A 183 -12.72 -20.02 -0.06
CA ASP A 183 -13.90 -20.19 0.80
C ASP A 183 -13.83 -19.29 2.02
N GLU A 184 -12.66 -19.09 2.64
CA GLU A 184 -12.51 -18.17 3.76
C GLU A 184 -12.73 -16.71 3.33
N LEU A 185 -12.24 -16.32 2.16
CA LEU A 185 -12.38 -14.96 1.65
C LEU A 185 -13.75 -14.65 1.06
N ARG A 186 -14.56 -15.69 0.78
CA ARG A 186 -15.91 -15.52 0.24
C ARG A 186 -16.76 -14.71 1.22
N ASN A 187 -17.44 -13.68 0.71
CA ASN A 187 -18.30 -12.77 1.48
C ASN A 187 -17.57 -11.92 2.54
N ARG A 188 -16.23 -11.93 2.56
CA ARG A 188 -15.46 -11.02 3.41
C ARG A 188 -15.34 -9.65 2.77
N MET A 189 -15.29 -8.63 3.60
CA MET A 189 -15.02 -7.25 3.19
C MET A 189 -13.52 -7.09 2.90
N GLY A 190 -13.20 -6.40 1.81
CA GLY A 190 -11.84 -5.95 1.51
C GLY A 190 -11.74 -4.43 1.72
N ILE A 191 -10.69 -4.00 2.41
CA ILE A 191 -10.39 -2.59 2.67
C ILE A 191 -8.99 -2.30 2.10
N ILE A 192 -8.86 -1.26 1.31
CA ILE A 192 -7.55 -0.87 0.77
C ILE A 192 -6.72 -0.31 1.91
N ALA A 193 -5.63 -0.97 2.25
CA ALA A 193 -4.64 -0.50 3.24
C ALA A 193 -3.57 0.40 2.60
N ASP A 194 -3.17 0.06 1.36
CA ASP A 194 -2.24 0.85 0.54
C ASP A 194 -2.54 0.64 -0.94
N GLY A 195 -2.25 1.67 -1.76
CA GLY A 195 -2.48 1.62 -3.21
C GLY A 195 -3.82 2.19 -3.66
N HIS A 196 -4.39 3.16 -2.94
CA HIS A 196 -5.62 3.87 -3.32
C HIS A 196 -5.54 4.47 -4.73
N HIS A 197 -4.42 5.12 -5.09
CA HIS A 197 -4.20 5.68 -6.42
C HIS A 197 -4.14 4.60 -7.50
N ARG A 198 -3.46 3.45 -7.25
CA ARG A 198 -3.39 2.29 -8.17
C ARG A 198 -4.76 1.69 -8.41
N THR A 199 -5.53 1.50 -7.35
CA THR A 199 -6.90 0.97 -7.44
C THR A 199 -7.79 1.90 -8.27
N ARG A 200 -7.71 3.21 -8.02
CA ARG A 200 -8.49 4.19 -8.77
C ARG A 200 -8.10 4.21 -10.24
N ALA A 201 -6.80 4.26 -10.54
CA ALA A 201 -6.26 4.22 -11.89
C ALA A 201 -6.75 3.00 -12.68
N LEU A 202 -6.64 1.81 -12.09
CA LEU A 202 -7.07 0.59 -12.75
C LEU A 202 -8.60 0.50 -12.90
N THR A 203 -9.36 0.99 -11.92
CA THR A 203 -10.83 1.07 -12.04
C THR A 203 -11.26 1.96 -13.20
N GLU A 204 -10.55 3.05 -13.46
CA GLU A 204 -10.80 3.93 -14.61
C GLU A 204 -10.38 3.24 -15.92
N LEU A 205 -9.20 2.64 -15.99
CA LEU A 205 -8.75 1.86 -17.15
C LEU A 205 -9.70 0.70 -17.48
N SER A 206 -10.18 -0.02 -16.49
CA SER A 206 -11.17 -1.08 -16.68
C SER A 206 -12.45 -0.58 -17.35
N ARG A 207 -12.91 0.62 -16.99
CA ARG A 207 -14.09 1.24 -17.63
C ARG A 207 -13.82 1.76 -19.03
N GLU A 208 -12.62 2.27 -19.27
CA GLU A 208 -12.22 2.86 -20.56
C GLU A 208 -11.92 1.79 -21.60
N ILE A 209 -11.18 0.76 -21.26
CA ILE A 209 -10.64 -0.23 -22.20
C ILE A 209 -10.96 -1.68 -21.86
N GLY A 210 -11.49 -1.97 -20.66
CA GLY A 210 -11.72 -3.34 -20.19
C GLY A 210 -12.74 -4.14 -21.04
N ALA A 211 -13.56 -3.48 -21.87
CA ALA A 211 -14.44 -4.18 -22.80
C ALA A 211 -13.67 -4.72 -24.04
N SER A 212 -12.59 -4.06 -24.44
CA SER A 212 -11.72 -4.46 -25.57
C SER A 212 -10.54 -5.31 -25.12
N GLU A 213 -10.02 -5.03 -23.94
CA GLU A 213 -8.87 -5.74 -23.35
C GLU A 213 -9.24 -6.25 -21.94
N GLU A 214 -9.83 -7.44 -21.88
CA GLU A 214 -10.40 -8.03 -20.65
C GLU A 214 -9.42 -8.10 -19.48
N CYS A 215 -8.12 -8.23 -19.75
CA CYS A 215 -7.06 -8.33 -18.75
C CYS A 215 -6.98 -7.08 -17.83
N PHE A 216 -7.44 -5.92 -18.32
CA PHE A 216 -7.50 -4.69 -17.55
C PHE A 216 -8.63 -4.65 -16.51
N ASN A 217 -9.51 -5.65 -16.48
CA ASN A 217 -10.56 -5.75 -15.47
C ASN A 217 -10.10 -6.37 -14.15
N TYR A 218 -8.85 -6.80 -14.03
CA TYR A 218 -8.35 -7.49 -12.85
C TYR A 218 -7.33 -6.66 -12.09
N LEU A 219 -7.52 -6.56 -10.78
CA LEU A 219 -6.62 -5.88 -9.85
C LEU A 219 -5.73 -6.91 -9.15
N LEU A 220 -4.41 -6.75 -9.25
CA LEU A 220 -3.45 -7.51 -8.45
C LEU A 220 -3.52 -7.04 -7.00
N ALA A 221 -3.83 -7.94 -6.08
CA ALA A 221 -4.03 -7.62 -4.67
C ALA A 221 -3.25 -8.57 -3.76
N TYR A 222 -2.60 -8.01 -2.75
CA TYR A 222 -2.11 -8.72 -1.57
C TYR A 222 -3.16 -8.60 -0.48
N VAL A 223 -3.62 -9.72 0.07
CA VAL A 223 -4.71 -9.78 1.05
C VAL A 223 -4.21 -10.41 2.34
N THR A 224 -4.40 -9.72 3.46
CA THR A 224 -4.14 -10.23 4.82
C THR A 224 -5.28 -9.88 5.77
N SER A 225 -5.26 -10.43 6.98
CA SER A 225 -6.25 -10.10 8.01
C SER A 225 -5.89 -8.79 8.71
N ILE A 226 -6.88 -7.92 8.97
CA ILE A 226 -6.68 -6.78 9.87
C ILE A 226 -6.47 -7.22 11.33
N TRP A 227 -7.01 -8.40 11.67
CA TRP A 227 -6.94 -8.95 13.03
C TRP A 227 -5.65 -9.73 13.29
N GLU A 228 -4.79 -9.89 12.29
CA GLU A 228 -3.46 -10.46 12.50
C GLU A 228 -2.67 -9.57 13.46
N PRO A 229 -2.01 -10.13 14.50
CA PRO A 229 -1.31 -9.34 15.51
C PRO A 229 -0.32 -8.35 14.91
N SER A 230 0.39 -8.77 13.89
CA SER A 230 1.41 -8.00 13.15
C SER A 230 0.86 -7.02 12.11
N THR A 231 -0.46 -6.92 11.91
CA THR A 231 -1.05 -5.89 11.05
C THR A 231 -1.37 -4.67 11.93
N GLU A 232 -0.48 -3.71 11.94
CA GLU A 232 -0.65 -2.46 12.69
C GLU A 232 -0.96 -1.30 11.75
N ILE A 233 -1.67 -0.29 12.28
CA ILE A 233 -2.01 0.94 11.56
C ILE A 233 -1.25 2.07 12.22
N GLY A 234 -0.03 2.28 11.75
CA GLY A 234 0.86 3.31 12.27
C GLY A 234 0.35 4.73 12.08
N PRO A 235 0.87 5.67 12.86
CA PRO A 235 0.55 7.08 12.72
C PRO A 235 1.17 7.65 11.44
N VAL A 236 0.64 8.80 11.01
CA VAL A 236 1.31 9.64 10.03
C VAL A 236 1.38 11.05 10.59
N HIS A 237 2.56 11.46 10.99
CA HIS A 237 2.85 12.77 11.53
C HIS A 237 2.92 13.82 10.43
N ARG A 238 2.81 15.11 10.79
CA ARG A 238 2.80 16.22 9.86
C ARG A 238 3.87 17.24 10.23
N ILE A 239 4.80 17.53 9.32
CA ILE A 239 5.63 18.74 9.43
C ILE A 239 4.94 19.83 8.63
N ILE A 240 4.66 20.97 9.28
CA ILE A 240 3.98 22.12 8.70
C ILE A 240 4.97 23.26 8.63
N ARG A 241 5.14 23.84 7.44
CA ARG A 241 6.08 24.94 7.14
C ARG A 241 5.38 26.10 6.46
N LYS A 242 5.98 27.28 6.53
CA LYS A 242 5.53 28.48 5.81
C LYS A 242 4.12 28.91 6.18
N TRP A 243 3.82 28.95 7.47
CA TRP A 243 2.54 29.42 7.96
C TRP A 243 2.72 30.54 8.99
N PRO A 244 2.70 31.82 8.55
CA PRO A 244 2.68 32.97 9.48
C PRO A 244 1.42 32.94 10.35
N GLY A 245 1.57 33.11 11.66
CA GLY A 245 0.44 33.07 12.61
C GLY A 245 -0.04 31.66 12.94
N PHE A 246 0.76 30.63 12.67
CA PHE A 246 0.41 29.23 12.97
C PHE A 246 -0.04 29.00 14.41
N MET A 247 0.70 29.54 15.40
CA MET A 247 0.35 29.38 16.82
C MET A 247 -0.97 30.09 17.21
N GLU A 248 -1.30 31.20 16.55
CA GLU A 248 -2.57 31.88 16.75
C GLU A 248 -3.74 31.02 16.25
N ASP A 249 -3.61 30.47 15.06
CA ASP A 249 -4.61 29.59 14.48
C ASP A 249 -4.73 28.27 15.26
N LEU A 250 -3.62 27.68 15.67
CA LEU A 250 -3.59 26.47 16.50
C LEU A 250 -4.39 26.70 17.80
N ASN A 251 -4.19 27.82 18.49
CA ASN A 251 -4.89 28.16 19.73
C ASN A 251 -6.40 28.34 19.56
N THR A 252 -6.92 28.50 18.34
CA THR A 252 -8.37 28.55 18.12
C THR A 252 -9.02 27.18 18.23
N LEU A 253 -8.30 26.10 17.85
CA LEU A 253 -8.79 24.73 17.87
C LEU A 253 -8.31 23.95 19.10
N PHE A 254 -7.14 24.30 19.64
CA PHE A 254 -6.50 23.54 20.72
C PHE A 254 -6.25 24.42 21.96
N GLU A 255 -6.26 23.75 23.11
CA GLU A 255 -5.59 24.22 24.31
C GLU A 255 -4.17 23.66 24.27
N VAL A 256 -3.19 24.57 24.27
CA VAL A 256 -1.76 24.26 24.17
C VAL A 256 -1.14 24.32 25.55
N HIS A 257 -0.52 23.23 25.99
CA HIS A 257 0.12 23.11 27.30
C HIS A 257 1.61 22.76 27.15
N ASP A 258 2.47 23.44 27.91
CA ASP A 258 3.86 23.03 28.13
C ASP A 258 3.86 21.78 28.97
N HIS A 259 4.36 20.68 28.44
CA HIS A 259 4.45 19.35 29.09
C HIS A 259 3.13 18.74 29.55
N THR A 260 2.76 17.62 29.00
CA THR A 260 2.03 16.60 29.73
C THR A 260 2.05 15.25 29.03
N THR A 261 1.87 14.22 29.82
CA THR A 261 1.97 12.82 29.44
C THR A 261 0.68 12.25 28.86
N ASP A 262 -0.45 12.98 28.86
CA ASP A 262 -1.77 12.39 28.62
C ASP A 262 -2.50 12.91 27.36
N SER A 263 -1.84 13.68 26.50
CA SER A 263 -2.47 14.15 25.26
C SER A 263 -2.23 13.20 24.10
N HIS A 264 -3.30 12.81 23.39
CA HIS A 264 -3.23 12.00 22.18
C HIS A 264 -2.51 12.71 21.03
N ILE A 265 -2.65 14.05 20.95
CA ILE A 265 -1.98 14.87 19.92
C ILE A 265 -0.90 15.69 20.60
N CYS A 266 0.30 15.69 20.06
CA CYS A 266 1.40 16.52 20.51
C CYS A 266 1.95 17.35 19.36
N MET A 267 2.71 18.40 19.72
CA MET A 267 3.43 19.23 18.77
C MET A 267 4.87 19.42 19.24
N ILE A 268 5.80 19.38 18.30
CA ILE A 268 7.17 19.84 18.53
C ILE A 268 7.38 21.10 17.70
N SER A 269 7.77 22.20 18.35
CA SER A 269 8.10 23.46 17.72
C SER A 269 9.23 24.13 18.50
N GLU A 270 10.20 24.73 17.81
CA GLU A 270 11.38 25.36 18.45
C GLU A 270 12.11 24.43 19.45
N GLY A 271 12.14 23.12 19.15
CA GLY A 271 12.74 22.10 20.02
C GLY A 271 11.98 21.79 21.31
N LYS A 272 10.78 22.33 21.51
CA LYS A 272 9.92 22.08 22.67
C LYS A 272 8.75 21.18 22.31
N LEU A 273 8.35 20.35 23.26
CA LEU A 273 7.18 19.48 23.16
C LEU A 273 5.98 20.16 23.85
N TYR A 274 4.87 20.22 23.13
CA TYR A 274 3.58 20.74 23.60
C TYR A 274 2.53 19.65 23.52
N SER A 275 1.61 19.62 24.47
CA SER A 275 0.39 18.80 24.41
C SER A 275 -0.75 19.63 23.81
N LEU A 276 -1.51 19.01 22.92
CA LEU A 276 -2.62 19.64 22.21
C LEU A 276 -3.95 18.99 22.60
N ASN A 277 -4.80 19.70 23.33
CA ASN A 277 -6.14 19.25 23.67
C ASN A 277 -7.16 19.97 22.80
N HIS A 278 -7.87 19.22 21.95
CA HIS A 278 -8.89 19.81 21.07
C HIS A 278 -10.04 20.38 21.91
N ARG A 279 -10.44 21.65 21.63
CA ARG A 279 -11.46 22.35 22.41
C ARG A 279 -12.86 21.75 22.29
N GLU A 280 -13.15 21.11 21.15
CA GLU A 280 -14.41 20.40 20.89
C GLU A 280 -14.14 18.88 20.86
N SER A 281 -13.88 18.27 22.01
CA SER A 281 -13.61 16.83 22.10
C SER A 281 -14.81 16.02 21.58
N GLY A 282 -14.51 14.97 20.78
CA GLY A 282 -15.52 14.07 20.18
C GLY A 282 -16.21 14.59 18.93
N LYS A 283 -15.85 15.77 18.40
CA LYS A 283 -16.37 16.31 17.14
C LYS A 283 -15.96 15.46 15.94
N HIS A 284 -14.77 14.94 15.94
CA HIS A 284 -14.19 14.19 14.82
C HIS A 284 -14.03 12.72 15.14
N SER A 285 -14.18 11.87 14.12
CA SER A 285 -13.99 10.41 14.23
C SER A 285 -12.51 9.99 14.22
N ALA A 286 -11.60 10.90 13.87
CA ALA A 286 -10.15 10.69 13.87
C ALA A 286 -9.41 12.02 13.97
N ASP A 287 -8.24 12.02 14.61
CA ASP A 287 -7.41 13.20 14.86
C ASP A 287 -6.88 13.85 13.56
N SER A 288 -6.73 13.06 12.50
CA SER A 288 -6.33 13.59 11.18
C SER A 288 -7.32 14.62 10.61
N PHE A 289 -8.61 14.54 10.96
CA PHE A 289 -9.60 15.56 10.58
C PHE A 289 -9.37 16.89 11.25
N ILE A 290 -8.91 16.87 12.51
CA ILE A 290 -8.64 18.10 13.26
C ILE A 290 -7.47 18.85 12.61
N VAL A 291 -6.43 18.12 12.20
CA VAL A 291 -5.29 18.72 11.49
C VAL A 291 -5.72 19.26 10.13
N GLU A 292 -6.62 18.58 9.41
CA GLU A 292 -7.14 19.07 8.13
C GLU A 292 -8.00 20.32 8.31
N GLU A 293 -8.82 20.40 9.38
CA GLU A 293 -9.57 21.61 9.73
C GLU A 293 -8.62 22.79 9.98
N LEU A 294 -7.51 22.56 10.69
CA LEU A 294 -6.47 23.58 10.91
C LEU A 294 -5.84 24.04 9.58
N LEU A 295 -5.51 23.12 8.68
CA LEU A 295 -4.98 23.44 7.34
C LEU A 295 -6.01 24.21 6.48
N ASP A 296 -7.29 23.88 6.58
CA ASP A 296 -8.36 24.60 5.89
C ASP A 296 -8.54 26.03 6.39
N MET A 297 -8.31 26.28 7.68
CA MET A 297 -8.29 27.64 8.23
C MET A 297 -7.18 28.48 7.59
N ALA A 298 -5.97 27.90 7.45
CA ALA A 298 -4.87 28.57 6.76
C ALA A 298 -5.22 28.93 5.32
N ARG A 299 -5.77 27.96 4.57
CA ARG A 299 -6.18 28.15 3.17
C ARG A 299 -7.23 29.24 3.03
N LYS A 300 -8.23 29.31 3.92
CA LYS A 300 -9.26 30.37 3.97
C LYS A 300 -8.68 31.74 4.24
N LYS A 301 -7.57 31.83 4.96
CA LYS A 301 -6.83 33.08 5.22
C LYS A 301 -5.87 33.46 4.07
N GLY A 302 -5.81 32.65 3.02
CA GLY A 302 -4.92 32.84 1.85
C GLY A 302 -3.49 32.33 2.06
N TYR A 303 -3.23 31.59 3.13
CA TYR A 303 -1.97 30.89 3.32
C TYR A 303 -1.96 29.56 2.57
N ASN A 304 -0.79 29.14 2.14
CA ASN A 304 -0.58 27.82 1.54
C ASN A 304 0.58 27.11 2.25
N PRO A 305 0.33 26.56 3.46
CA PRO A 305 1.37 25.90 4.22
C PRO A 305 1.92 24.68 3.47
N MET A 306 3.22 24.47 3.55
CA MET A 306 3.84 23.26 3.04
C MET A 306 3.70 22.17 4.10
N VAL A 307 3.11 21.02 3.72
CA VAL A 307 2.93 19.88 4.60
C VAL A 307 3.69 18.69 4.08
N SER A 308 4.53 18.08 4.92
CA SER A 308 5.15 16.79 4.65
C SER A 308 4.67 15.74 5.67
N PHE A 309 4.66 14.47 5.24
CA PHE A 309 4.03 13.35 5.94
C PHE A 309 5.10 12.34 6.33
N TRP A 310 5.12 11.96 7.60
CA TRP A 310 6.16 11.11 8.19
C TRP A 310 5.55 10.03 9.06
N PRO A 311 5.75 8.74 8.73
CA PRO A 311 5.28 7.64 9.59
C PRO A 311 6.15 7.47 10.84
N SER A 312 7.43 7.87 10.78
CA SER A 312 8.38 7.80 11.90
C SER A 312 8.56 9.18 12.54
N ARG A 313 8.40 9.24 13.87
CA ARG A 313 8.69 10.43 14.67
C ARG A 313 10.17 10.81 14.59
N GLU A 314 11.06 9.83 14.65
CA GLU A 314 12.50 9.99 14.66
C GLU A 314 12.98 10.60 13.34
N GLU A 315 12.46 10.10 12.21
CA GLU A 315 12.78 10.65 10.88
C GLU A 315 12.22 12.05 10.71
N ALA A 316 10.99 12.30 11.19
CA ALA A 316 10.40 13.64 11.15
C ALA A 316 11.20 14.65 11.99
N MET A 317 11.69 14.26 13.16
CA MET A 317 12.54 15.10 14.00
C MET A 317 13.90 15.38 13.34
N LYS A 318 14.50 14.39 12.68
CA LYS A 318 15.74 14.55 11.93
C LYS A 318 15.56 15.50 10.76
N GLU A 319 14.44 15.41 10.04
CA GLU A 319 14.10 16.34 8.93
C GLU A 319 13.92 17.79 9.39
N MET A 320 13.53 17.99 10.65
CA MET A 320 13.38 19.33 11.26
C MET A 320 14.65 19.84 11.94
N GLU A 321 15.74 19.10 11.94
CA GLU A 321 16.98 19.49 12.62
C GLU A 321 17.48 20.86 12.09
N GLY A 322 17.58 21.84 12.97
CA GLY A 322 17.95 23.20 12.62
C GLY A 322 16.82 24.08 12.06
N ASP A 323 15.62 23.54 11.84
CA ASP A 323 14.45 24.28 11.37
C ASP A 323 13.60 24.79 12.57
N THR A 324 13.68 26.09 12.85
CA THR A 324 12.95 26.73 13.96
C THR A 324 11.60 27.32 13.53
N GLU A 325 11.30 27.34 12.22
CA GLU A 325 10.05 27.90 11.68
C GLU A 325 8.97 26.85 11.40
N SER A 326 9.30 25.57 11.62
CA SER A 326 8.41 24.44 11.38
C SER A 326 7.76 23.96 12.67
N ALA A 327 6.60 23.34 12.53
CA ALA A 327 5.92 22.61 13.58
C ALA A 327 5.68 21.14 13.16
N LEU A 328 6.04 20.20 14.02
CA LEU A 328 5.74 18.78 13.85
C LEU A 328 4.53 18.42 14.70
N ILE A 329 3.42 18.10 14.07
CA ILE A 329 2.24 17.55 14.73
C ILE A 329 2.38 16.03 14.79
N LEU A 330 2.43 15.50 16.01
CA LEU A 330 2.49 14.09 16.31
C LEU A 330 1.06 13.57 16.52
N LEU A 331 0.65 12.62 15.69
CA LEU A 331 -0.64 11.95 15.76
C LEU A 331 -0.50 10.55 16.33
N PRO A 332 -1.53 10.01 17.03
CA PRO A 332 -1.54 8.64 17.51
C PRO A 332 -1.72 7.64 16.35
N ALA A 333 -1.37 6.39 16.61
CA ALA A 333 -1.75 5.26 15.78
C ALA A 333 -3.25 4.99 15.87
N PHE A 334 -3.82 4.32 14.86
CA PHE A 334 -5.21 3.88 14.91
C PHE A 334 -5.31 2.53 15.62
N GLU A 335 -6.25 2.43 16.56
CA GLU A 335 -6.72 1.13 17.00
C GLU A 335 -7.51 0.44 15.89
N LYS A 336 -7.37 -0.89 15.75
CA LYS A 336 -8.02 -1.67 14.67
C LYS A 336 -9.54 -1.53 14.68
N GLU A 337 -10.14 -1.56 15.86
CA GLU A 337 -11.58 -1.40 16.08
C GLU A 337 -12.06 0.01 15.68
N GLN A 338 -11.30 1.05 16.00
CA GLN A 338 -11.60 2.43 15.60
C GLN A 338 -11.56 2.55 14.07
N PHE A 339 -10.51 2.05 13.44
CA PHE A 339 -10.37 2.05 11.99
C PHE A 339 -11.52 1.30 11.29
N MET A 340 -11.84 0.10 11.77
CA MET A 340 -12.98 -0.68 11.25
C MET A 340 -14.29 0.09 11.37
N GLY A 341 -14.54 0.72 12.51
CA GLY A 341 -15.75 1.54 12.72
C GLY A 341 -15.84 2.76 11.79
N ILE A 342 -14.72 3.37 11.42
CA ILE A 342 -14.65 4.45 10.42
C ILE A 342 -15.03 3.92 9.04
N VAL A 343 -14.44 2.81 8.62
CA VAL A 343 -14.68 2.18 7.31
C VAL A 343 -16.11 1.68 7.16
N GLU A 344 -16.67 1.04 8.19
CA GLU A 344 -18.06 0.54 8.20
C GLU A 344 -19.07 1.67 8.06
N LYS A 345 -18.81 2.83 8.66
CA LYS A 345 -19.63 4.05 8.53
C LYS A 345 -19.47 4.73 7.17
N GLY A 346 -18.56 4.27 6.31
CA GLY A 346 -18.26 4.90 5.02
C GLY A 346 -17.59 6.26 5.13
N ILE A 347 -16.93 6.53 6.26
CA ILE A 347 -16.20 7.78 6.47
C ILE A 347 -14.87 7.72 5.71
N THR A 348 -14.60 8.74 4.91
CA THR A 348 -13.34 8.88 4.18
C THR A 348 -12.41 9.83 4.93
N LEU A 349 -11.25 9.33 5.32
CA LEU A 349 -10.21 10.08 6.01
C LEU A 349 -9.49 11.07 5.06
N PRO A 350 -8.88 12.13 5.58
CA PRO A 350 -7.96 12.96 4.82
C PRO A 350 -6.80 12.15 4.21
N PRO A 351 -6.14 12.65 3.15
CA PRO A 351 -4.99 11.98 2.56
C PRO A 351 -3.86 11.73 3.57
N LYS A 352 -3.20 10.57 3.46
CA LYS A 352 -2.10 10.19 4.34
C LYS A 352 -2.49 10.15 5.82
N SER A 353 -3.63 9.54 6.13
CA SER A 353 -4.11 9.36 7.51
C SER A 353 -3.65 8.06 8.16
N THR A 354 -3.30 7.05 7.36
CA THR A 354 -2.92 5.71 7.84
C THR A 354 -1.61 5.25 7.24
N TYR A 355 -0.86 4.47 7.99
CA TYR A 355 0.37 3.84 7.53
C TYR A 355 0.40 2.37 7.92
N PHE A 356 0.26 1.49 6.94
CA PHE A 356 0.37 0.04 7.14
C PHE A 356 1.81 -0.40 6.86
N TYR A 357 2.47 -0.95 7.89
CA TYR A 357 3.85 -1.44 7.81
C TYR A 357 3.91 -2.95 8.08
N PRO A 358 4.86 -3.68 7.49
CA PRO A 358 5.73 -3.28 6.39
C PRO A 358 4.94 -3.14 5.08
N LYS A 359 5.48 -2.34 4.15
CA LYS A 359 4.92 -2.22 2.80
C LYS A 359 5.18 -3.49 2.00
N ILE A 360 4.38 -3.68 0.94
CA ILE A 360 4.57 -4.82 0.03
C ILE A 360 5.57 -4.40 -1.06
N PRO A 361 6.69 -5.13 -1.22
CA PRO A 361 7.68 -4.79 -2.24
C PRO A 361 7.13 -4.91 -3.65
N SER A 362 7.64 -4.04 -4.53
CA SER A 362 7.39 -4.11 -5.98
C SER A 362 8.22 -5.25 -6.60
N GLY A 363 7.66 -5.96 -7.57
CA GLY A 363 8.37 -6.99 -8.32
C GLY A 363 8.42 -8.38 -7.67
N ILE A 364 7.69 -8.62 -6.57
CA ILE A 364 7.55 -9.99 -6.02
C ILE A 364 6.93 -10.92 -7.06
N THR A 365 5.92 -10.42 -7.75
CA THR A 365 5.22 -11.09 -8.85
C THR A 365 4.59 -10.02 -9.74
N PHE A 366 4.37 -10.35 -11.02
CA PHE A 366 3.72 -9.46 -11.97
C PHE A 366 2.43 -10.11 -12.45
N TYR A 367 1.37 -9.32 -12.59
CA TYR A 367 0.20 -9.72 -13.33
C TYR A 367 0.31 -9.18 -14.77
N PRO A 368 0.57 -10.04 -15.76
CA PRO A 368 0.63 -9.64 -17.16
C PRO A 368 -0.77 -9.33 -17.67
N MET A 369 -0.94 -8.21 -18.38
CA MET A 369 -2.22 -7.70 -18.85
C MET A 369 -2.33 -7.78 -20.38
N TRP A 370 -1.68 -8.75 -21.00
CA TRP A 370 -1.80 -9.01 -22.45
C TRP A 370 -2.51 -10.35 -22.72
N PRO A 371 -3.32 -10.41 -23.79
CA PRO A 371 -4.28 -11.51 -24.01
C PRO A 371 -3.68 -12.91 -24.06
N GLU A 372 -2.45 -13.05 -24.55
CA GLU A 372 -1.79 -14.35 -24.73
C GLU A 372 -1.43 -15.03 -23.41
N VAL A 373 -1.30 -14.24 -22.34
CA VAL A 373 -0.80 -14.71 -21.05
C VAL A 373 -1.81 -14.51 -19.92
N CYS A 374 -2.64 -13.48 -19.98
CA CYS A 374 -3.56 -13.20 -18.89
C CYS A 374 -4.62 -14.29 -18.69
N HIS A 375 -5.20 -14.31 -17.50
CA HIS A 375 -6.13 -15.35 -17.05
C HIS A 375 -7.39 -15.54 -17.92
N CYS A 376 -7.74 -14.57 -18.78
CA CYS A 376 -8.98 -14.52 -19.54
C CYS A 376 -9.03 -15.45 -20.76
N SER A 377 -7.90 -16.04 -21.17
CA SER A 377 -7.81 -16.84 -22.40
C SER A 377 -8.35 -18.29 -22.28
N SER A 378 -8.90 -18.69 -21.13
CA SER A 378 -9.40 -20.06 -20.89
C SER A 378 -10.93 -20.21 -20.87
N GLY A 379 -11.68 -19.19 -21.32
CA GLY A 379 -13.12 -19.32 -21.58
C GLY A 379 -13.36 -20.05 -22.90
N GLY A 380 -13.57 -21.37 -22.83
CA GLY A 380 -13.76 -22.25 -23.98
C GLY A 380 -14.77 -21.69 -25.00
N ARG A 381 -14.30 -21.48 -26.22
CA ARG A 381 -15.17 -21.72 -27.37
C ARG A 381 -15.34 -23.24 -27.45
N ALA A 382 -16.46 -23.72 -26.91
CA ALA A 382 -16.98 -24.99 -27.38
C ALA A 382 -17.12 -24.86 -28.89
N ALA A 383 -16.33 -25.62 -29.62
CA ALA A 383 -16.53 -25.79 -31.03
C ALA A 383 -17.86 -26.55 -31.19
N ASP A 384 -18.91 -25.85 -31.58
CA ASP A 384 -20.04 -26.45 -32.22
C ASP A 384 -19.60 -26.82 -33.63
N SER A 385 -19.45 -28.10 -33.83
CA SER A 385 -19.41 -28.75 -35.13
C SER A 385 -20.53 -29.75 -35.23
#